data_480d72d6a0b3a30aec12ca73039ad02b
#
_entry.id   480d72d6a0b3a30aec12ca73039ad02b
#
_cell.length_a   1.000
_cell.length_b   1.000
_cell.length_c   1.000
_cell.angle_alpha   90.00
_cell.angle_beta   90.00
_cell.angle_gamma   90.00
#
_symmetry.space_group_name_H-M   'P 1'
#
loop_
_entity.id
_entity.type
_entity.pdbx_description
1 polymer ?
#
loop_
_entity_poly.entity_id
_entity_poly.type
_entity_poly.pdbx_seq_one_letter_code
_entity_poly.pdbx_strand_id
1 'polypeptide(L)'
;MKGIRGRYGQQAALQKDMRLLESLPAMSLFSEGNFNIALDTEHIFLIKPLFGPEEIRVVSENDQLTVEFTNGKQHFTSKEDAYHYLITSVMTKKVYIIQSVPPHSASLHYRRFTLHRKSSSASWNVVHSMAVGEFKISRFHRLDNIWRLVNFLKSTAAVLGKSFPDCHTIIIELAQNKSGQFWITDTVLHERNSKWSQYHALYGKRRLRRYIPKTDLCTRKSLSNFLQSFQHVILKPCIGQQGIGIVKVSVRVDFTFEVHEKNTKMIKTDFNQLFHFINEHYLSKKDYIVQQFIHLDEIDGNPYDVRVMSQLDDKEWIVTGLIVKVAAQDYFTSNRAGKLLLVEKALLESGNYMTYDKCRMLMERICRSASARLAENTIDVSIIGFDIGIDKKGEVWIIEANYAPSMSLFYMFDQNKMYKEIYEQLRKNKKRVSLPPDRKGEEN
;
A
#
# COMPACT_ATOMS: atom_id res chain seq x y z
N MET A 1 -14.34 3.51 -16.27
CA MET A 1 -14.05 4.21 -15.01
C MET A 1 -12.65 3.96 -14.42
N LYS A 2 -11.96 2.82 -14.67
CA LYS A 2 -10.59 2.60 -14.17
C LYS A 2 -9.53 3.61 -14.66
N GLY A 3 -9.68 4.18 -15.86
CA GLY A 3 -8.75 5.17 -16.42
C GLY A 3 -8.79 6.56 -15.74
N ILE A 4 -9.90 6.90 -15.07
CA ILE A 4 -10.07 8.22 -14.42
C ILE A 4 -9.21 8.34 -13.15
N ARG A 5 -8.85 7.23 -12.49
CA ARG A 5 -8.03 7.22 -11.25
C ARG A 5 -6.52 7.21 -11.49
N GLY A 6 -6.07 6.96 -12.71
CA GLY A 6 -4.65 7.03 -13.07
C GLY A 6 -4.11 8.46 -13.02
N ARG A 7 -2.79 8.61 -13.19
CA ARG A 7 -2.09 9.91 -13.16
C ARG A 7 -2.78 10.99 -13.98
N TYR A 8 -3.21 10.67 -15.19
CA TYR A 8 -3.89 11.61 -16.09
C TYR A 8 -5.21 12.14 -15.50
N GLY A 9 -6.05 11.26 -14.94
CA GLY A 9 -7.31 11.66 -14.29
C GLY A 9 -7.11 12.44 -12.99
N GLN A 10 -6.05 12.13 -12.24
CA GLN A 10 -5.70 12.87 -11.03
C GLN A 10 -5.23 14.28 -11.38
N GLN A 11 -4.41 14.43 -12.40
CA GLN A 11 -3.99 15.74 -12.90
C GLN A 11 -5.18 16.57 -13.41
N ALA A 12 -6.08 15.96 -14.17
CA ALA A 12 -7.30 16.63 -14.64
C ALA A 12 -8.19 17.11 -13.46
N ALA A 13 -8.18 16.40 -12.32
CA ALA A 13 -8.85 16.84 -11.12
C ALA A 13 -8.14 18.05 -10.47
N LEU A 14 -6.81 18.03 -10.39
CA LEU A 14 -6.01 19.12 -9.83
C LEU A 14 -6.07 20.40 -10.67
N GLN A 15 -6.13 20.27 -11.99
CA GLN A 15 -6.24 21.42 -12.92
C GLN A 15 -7.54 22.24 -12.73
N LYS A 16 -8.55 21.70 -12.05
CA LYS A 16 -9.77 22.43 -11.71
C LYS A 16 -9.58 23.49 -10.62
N ASP A 17 -8.48 23.44 -9.89
CA ASP A 17 -8.14 24.43 -8.86
C ASP A 17 -7.06 25.36 -9.38
N MET A 18 -7.46 26.61 -9.70
CA MET A 18 -6.57 27.65 -10.26
C MET A 18 -5.29 27.88 -9.42
N ARG A 19 -5.36 27.65 -8.10
CA ARG A 19 -4.22 27.85 -7.17
C ARG A 19 -3.11 26.81 -7.35
N LEU A 20 -3.42 25.67 -7.98
CA LEU A 20 -2.48 24.58 -8.19
C LEU A 20 -1.87 24.57 -9.60
N LEU A 21 -2.41 25.35 -10.55
CA LEU A 21 -1.99 25.29 -11.96
C LEU A 21 -0.48 25.51 -12.17
N GLU A 22 0.10 26.49 -11.50
CA GLU A 22 1.54 26.78 -11.60
C GLU A 22 2.43 25.70 -10.96
N SER A 23 1.83 24.84 -10.14
CA SER A 23 2.52 23.74 -9.46
C SER A 23 2.35 22.41 -10.17
N LEU A 24 1.64 22.37 -11.31
CA LEU A 24 1.40 21.14 -12.07
C LEU A 24 2.34 21.11 -13.29
N PRO A 25 3.01 19.97 -13.55
CA PRO A 25 3.74 19.78 -14.80
C PRO A 25 2.76 19.67 -15.97
N ALA A 26 3.20 20.05 -17.18
CA ALA A 26 2.45 19.72 -18.39
C ALA A 26 2.37 18.18 -18.54
N MET A 27 1.22 17.67 -18.98
CA MET A 27 0.99 16.23 -19.14
C MET A 27 0.11 15.94 -20.34
N SER A 28 0.53 14.99 -21.16
CA SER A 28 -0.23 14.47 -22.30
C SER A 28 -0.23 12.94 -22.32
N LEU A 29 -1.17 12.33 -23.05
CA LEU A 29 -1.11 10.90 -23.30
C LEU A 29 0.05 10.61 -24.28
N PHE A 30 0.75 9.50 -24.07
CA PHE A 30 1.80 9.08 -24.99
C PHE A 30 1.21 8.69 -26.34
N SER A 31 1.69 9.34 -27.37
CA SER A 31 1.46 9.05 -28.79
C SER A 31 2.65 9.58 -29.57
N GLU A 32 2.82 9.16 -30.82
CA GLU A 32 3.90 9.63 -31.66
C GLU A 32 3.89 11.17 -31.82
N GLY A 33 2.72 11.75 -32.08
CA GLY A 33 2.56 13.19 -32.21
C GLY A 33 2.93 13.93 -30.92
N ASN A 34 2.46 13.47 -29.76
CA ASN A 34 2.80 14.09 -28.47
C ASN A 34 4.26 13.88 -28.07
N PHE A 35 4.86 12.74 -28.47
CA PHE A 35 6.29 12.48 -28.26
C PHE A 35 7.14 13.46 -29.06
N ASN A 36 6.82 13.70 -30.33
CA ASN A 36 7.52 14.66 -31.18
C ASN A 36 7.36 16.09 -30.66
N ILE A 37 6.14 16.48 -30.24
CA ILE A 37 5.91 17.79 -29.61
C ILE A 37 6.77 17.94 -28.35
N ALA A 38 6.85 16.91 -27.49
CA ALA A 38 7.67 16.97 -26.29
C ALA A 38 9.17 17.11 -26.60
N LEU A 39 9.67 16.43 -27.65
CA LEU A 39 11.06 16.57 -28.11
C LEU A 39 11.37 17.96 -28.64
N ASP A 40 10.40 18.63 -29.25
CA ASP A 40 10.58 19.98 -29.82
C ASP A 40 10.44 21.09 -28.76
N THR A 41 9.73 20.82 -27.65
CA THR A 41 9.43 21.83 -26.63
C THR A 41 10.23 21.67 -25.33
N GLU A 42 10.69 20.47 -25.03
CA GLU A 42 11.31 20.12 -23.76
C GLU A 42 12.68 19.48 -23.98
N HIS A 43 13.72 19.95 -23.29
CA HIS A 43 15.01 19.26 -23.29
C HIS A 43 14.99 17.94 -22.51
N ILE A 44 14.13 17.87 -21.49
CA ILE A 44 13.99 16.71 -20.61
C ILE A 44 12.51 16.52 -20.30
N PHE A 45 12.02 15.30 -20.47
CA PHE A 45 10.68 14.90 -20.03
C PHE A 45 10.65 13.46 -19.54
N LEU A 46 9.57 13.10 -18.87
CA LEU A 46 9.35 11.78 -18.32
C LEU A 46 8.22 11.07 -19.05
N ILE A 47 8.39 9.78 -19.32
CA ILE A 47 7.32 8.90 -19.77
C ILE A 47 6.99 7.95 -18.63
N LYS A 48 5.74 7.97 -18.19
CA LYS A 48 5.26 7.20 -17.05
C LYS A 48 4.02 6.38 -17.43
N PRO A 49 3.85 5.14 -16.93
CA PRO A 49 2.58 4.44 -17.09
C PRO A 49 1.49 5.17 -16.28
N LEU A 50 0.21 4.99 -16.64
CA LEU A 50 -0.90 5.53 -15.85
C LEU A 50 -0.88 5.06 -14.39
N PHE A 51 -0.33 3.87 -14.14
CA PHE A 51 -0.20 3.25 -12.82
C PHE A 51 1.17 2.58 -12.69
N GLY A 52 1.69 2.54 -11.47
CA GLY A 52 2.97 1.89 -11.15
C GLY A 52 4.15 2.86 -11.09
N PRO A 53 5.28 2.41 -10.54
CA PRO A 53 6.44 3.26 -10.23
C PRO A 53 7.42 3.45 -11.38
N GLU A 54 7.18 2.83 -12.54
CA GLU A 54 8.07 2.95 -13.70
C GLU A 54 8.18 4.40 -14.17
N GLU A 55 9.40 4.79 -14.53
CA GLU A 55 9.71 6.09 -15.10
C GLU A 55 10.80 5.91 -16.14
N ILE A 56 10.57 6.47 -17.32
CA ILE A 56 11.53 6.56 -18.41
C ILE A 56 11.84 8.04 -18.57
N ARG A 57 13.11 8.39 -18.52
CA ARG A 57 13.55 9.76 -18.74
C ARG A 57 14.09 9.90 -20.15
N VAL A 58 13.59 10.88 -20.86
CA VAL A 58 14.07 11.22 -22.21
C VAL A 58 14.80 12.55 -22.11
N VAL A 59 16.02 12.58 -22.62
CA VAL A 59 16.89 13.76 -22.67
C VAL A 59 17.25 14.02 -24.12
N SER A 60 17.03 15.26 -24.57
CA SER A 60 17.38 15.74 -25.92
C SER A 60 18.46 16.80 -25.78
N GLU A 61 19.70 16.48 -26.17
CA GLU A 61 20.84 17.39 -26.13
C GLU A 61 21.71 17.22 -27.37
N ASN A 62 22.11 18.30 -28.02
CA ASN A 62 23.07 18.32 -29.15
C ASN A 62 22.73 17.29 -30.24
N ASP A 63 21.51 17.27 -30.72
CA ASP A 63 20.99 16.33 -31.72
C ASP A 63 21.09 14.84 -31.33
N GLN A 64 21.32 14.55 -30.07
CA GLN A 64 21.32 13.21 -29.52
C GLN A 64 20.16 13.03 -28.55
N LEU A 65 19.41 11.94 -28.73
CA LEU A 65 18.35 11.52 -27.82
C LEU A 65 18.87 10.41 -26.89
N THR A 66 18.70 10.61 -25.60
CA THR A 66 19.02 9.60 -24.59
C THR A 66 17.74 9.16 -23.91
N VAL A 67 17.45 7.88 -23.98
CA VAL A 67 16.36 7.23 -23.23
C VAL A 67 16.96 6.51 -22.01
N GLU A 68 16.68 7.04 -20.83
CA GLU A 68 17.17 6.47 -19.55
C GLU A 68 16.04 5.71 -18.86
N PHE A 69 16.32 4.51 -18.41
CA PHE A 69 15.40 3.65 -17.67
C PHE A 69 16.13 2.96 -16.51
N THR A 70 15.42 2.28 -15.65
CA THR A 70 15.94 1.73 -14.38
C THR A 70 17.22 0.91 -14.52
N ASN A 71 17.42 0.23 -15.66
CA ASN A 71 18.52 -0.71 -15.86
C ASN A 71 19.56 -0.26 -16.90
N GLY A 72 19.49 0.99 -17.35
CA GLY A 72 20.45 1.49 -18.33
C GLY A 72 19.96 2.70 -19.12
N LYS A 73 20.71 3.03 -20.13
CA LYS A 73 20.38 4.09 -21.07
C LYS A 73 20.70 3.66 -22.50
N GLN A 74 19.94 4.19 -23.43
CA GLN A 74 20.12 3.99 -24.85
C GLN A 74 20.18 5.33 -25.57
N HIS A 75 21.05 5.45 -26.57
CA HIS A 75 21.23 6.67 -27.34
C HIS A 75 20.71 6.49 -28.77
N PHE A 76 20.09 7.55 -29.29
CA PHE A 76 19.51 7.60 -30.63
C PHE A 76 19.86 8.92 -31.31
N THR A 77 20.01 8.90 -32.61
CA THR A 77 20.19 10.08 -33.47
C THR A 77 18.92 10.43 -34.25
N SER A 78 17.94 9.51 -34.24
CA SER A 78 16.63 9.67 -34.90
C SER A 78 15.50 9.61 -33.88
N LYS A 79 14.49 10.47 -34.04
CA LYS A 79 13.27 10.50 -33.24
C LYS A 79 12.45 9.23 -33.48
N GLU A 80 12.40 8.78 -34.72
CA GLU A 80 11.68 7.59 -35.17
C GLU A 80 12.24 6.32 -34.52
N ASP A 81 13.57 6.17 -34.48
CA ASP A 81 14.24 5.03 -33.86
C ASP A 81 14.03 5.01 -32.34
N ALA A 82 14.10 6.17 -31.68
CA ALA A 82 13.82 6.29 -30.26
C ALA A 82 12.36 5.93 -29.95
N TYR A 83 11.41 6.42 -30.75
CA TYR A 83 9.99 6.08 -30.61
C TYR A 83 9.75 4.59 -30.82
N HIS A 84 10.29 4.02 -31.91
CA HIS A 84 10.15 2.60 -32.22
C HIS A 84 10.72 1.72 -31.09
N TYR A 85 11.89 2.06 -30.59
CA TYR A 85 12.51 1.37 -29.45
C TYR A 85 11.62 1.43 -28.20
N LEU A 86 11.06 2.60 -27.87
CA LEU A 86 10.15 2.75 -26.74
C LEU A 86 8.95 1.81 -26.85
N ILE A 87 8.25 1.80 -27.98
CA ILE A 87 7.03 1.00 -28.13
C ILE A 87 7.29 -0.51 -28.27
N THR A 88 8.43 -0.93 -28.81
CA THR A 88 8.74 -2.35 -29.06
C THR A 88 9.51 -3.01 -27.91
N SER A 89 10.42 -2.29 -27.26
CA SER A 89 11.39 -2.86 -26.32
C SER A 89 11.17 -2.45 -24.86
N VAL A 90 10.54 -1.29 -24.60
CA VAL A 90 10.41 -0.73 -23.25
C VAL A 90 8.97 -0.70 -22.76
N MET A 91 8.06 -0.23 -23.61
CA MET A 91 6.66 -0.03 -23.23
C MET A 91 5.86 -1.31 -23.41
N THR A 92 5.49 -1.93 -22.32
CA THR A 92 4.59 -3.09 -22.32
C THR A 92 3.14 -2.62 -22.58
N LYS A 93 2.17 -3.53 -22.74
CA LYS A 93 0.74 -3.31 -23.09
C LYS A 93 -0.03 -2.33 -22.16
N LYS A 94 0.55 -1.19 -21.79
CA LYS A 94 -0.02 -0.17 -20.88
C LYS A 94 -0.24 1.13 -21.61
N VAL A 95 -1.10 1.97 -21.03
CA VAL A 95 -1.22 3.36 -21.45
C VAL A 95 -0.18 4.17 -20.68
N TYR A 96 0.57 4.99 -21.39
CA TYR A 96 1.60 5.87 -20.85
C TYR A 96 1.21 7.34 -21.02
N ILE A 97 1.84 8.18 -20.23
CA ILE A 97 1.78 9.64 -20.30
C ILE A 97 3.17 10.20 -20.53
N ILE A 98 3.22 11.37 -21.14
CA ILE A 98 4.39 12.24 -21.20
C ILE A 98 4.16 13.34 -20.17
N GLN A 99 5.17 13.62 -19.36
CA GLN A 99 5.12 14.63 -18.30
C GLN A 99 6.37 15.49 -18.35
N SER A 100 6.20 16.82 -18.40
CA SER A 100 7.32 17.76 -18.28
C SER A 100 7.98 17.63 -16.90
N VAL A 101 9.28 17.95 -16.81
CA VAL A 101 9.96 18.08 -15.53
C VAL A 101 9.89 19.52 -15.04
N PRO A 102 9.89 19.77 -13.73
CA PRO A 102 9.97 21.13 -13.21
C PRO A 102 11.23 21.85 -13.67
N PRO A 103 11.18 23.18 -13.87
CA PRO A 103 12.37 23.98 -14.25
C PRO A 103 13.53 23.74 -13.30
N HIS A 104 14.76 23.69 -13.83
CA HIS A 104 15.99 23.46 -13.05
C HIS A 104 15.95 22.18 -12.19
N SER A 105 15.45 21.09 -12.74
CA SER A 105 15.22 19.80 -12.04
C SER A 105 16.45 19.26 -11.29
N ALA A 106 17.67 19.52 -11.75
CA ALA A 106 18.90 19.10 -11.10
C ALA A 106 19.16 19.76 -9.73
N SER A 107 18.53 20.91 -9.44
CA SER A 107 18.70 21.66 -8.18
C SER A 107 17.52 21.53 -7.22
N LEU A 108 16.54 20.68 -7.54
CA LEU A 108 15.32 20.52 -6.76
C LEU A 108 15.48 19.46 -5.66
N HIS A 109 14.75 19.67 -4.57
CA HIS A 109 14.61 18.69 -3.50
C HIS A 109 13.29 17.95 -3.68
N TYR A 110 13.37 16.63 -3.84
CA TYR A 110 12.20 15.78 -4.01
C TYR A 110 11.79 15.12 -2.69
N ARG A 111 10.51 15.18 -2.37
CA ARG A 111 9.92 14.53 -1.19
C ARG A 111 8.59 13.90 -1.50
N ARG A 112 8.36 12.78 -0.84
CA ARG A 112 7.09 12.06 -0.85
C ARG A 112 6.38 12.27 0.48
N PHE A 113 5.13 12.68 0.43
CA PHE A 113 4.27 12.87 1.60
C PHE A 113 3.07 11.93 1.50
N THR A 114 2.76 11.27 2.61
CA THR A 114 1.53 10.51 2.74
C THR A 114 0.55 11.29 3.60
N LEU A 115 -0.62 11.55 3.03
CA LEU A 115 -1.74 12.15 3.74
C LEU A 115 -2.82 11.10 3.95
N HIS A 116 -3.43 11.12 5.12
CA HIS A 116 -4.51 10.21 5.46
C HIS A 116 -5.68 10.99 6.06
N ARG A 117 -6.91 10.57 5.73
CA ARG A 117 -8.15 11.03 6.37
C ARG A 117 -8.93 9.84 6.91
N LYS A 118 -9.63 10.06 8.02
CA LYS A 118 -10.40 9.01 8.71
C LYS A 118 -11.71 8.68 8.00
N SER A 119 -12.33 9.67 7.37
CA SER A 119 -13.58 9.53 6.60
C SER A 119 -13.57 10.48 5.40
N SER A 120 -14.51 10.35 4.49
CA SER A 120 -14.66 11.23 3.34
C SER A 120 -14.88 12.69 3.70
N SER A 121 -15.48 12.97 4.87
CA SER A 121 -15.73 14.32 5.41
C SER A 121 -14.62 14.82 6.34
N ALA A 122 -13.66 13.97 6.76
CA ALA A 122 -12.61 14.36 7.67
C ALA A 122 -11.49 15.13 6.96
N SER A 123 -10.81 15.99 7.72
CA SER A 123 -9.63 16.72 7.25
C SER A 123 -8.46 15.79 6.94
N TRP A 124 -7.65 16.17 5.97
CA TRP A 124 -6.41 15.48 5.62
C TRP A 124 -5.29 15.79 6.63
N ASN A 125 -4.56 14.78 7.03
CA ASN A 125 -3.43 14.89 7.93
C ASN A 125 -2.18 14.30 7.28
N VAL A 126 -1.06 15.00 7.33
CA VAL A 126 0.23 14.46 6.92
C VAL A 126 0.67 13.44 7.96
N VAL A 127 0.79 12.18 7.57
CA VAL A 127 1.10 11.06 8.49
C VAL A 127 2.51 10.51 8.29
N HIS A 128 3.11 10.76 7.14
CA HIS A 128 4.46 10.32 6.83
C HIS A 128 5.12 11.25 5.81
N SER A 129 6.46 11.37 5.87
CA SER A 129 7.25 12.06 4.85
C SER A 129 8.62 11.38 4.70
N MET A 130 9.09 11.23 3.47
CA MET A 130 10.42 10.71 3.17
C MET A 130 11.07 11.47 2.01
N ALA A 131 12.40 11.58 2.03
CA ALA A 131 13.14 12.10 0.90
C ALA A 131 13.14 11.11 -0.26
N VAL A 132 13.03 11.59 -1.48
CA VAL A 132 13.16 10.81 -2.71
C VAL A 132 14.57 11.09 -3.29
N GLY A 133 15.38 10.03 -3.55
CA GLY A 133 16.75 10.17 -4.03
C GLY A 133 17.82 10.14 -2.92
N GLU A 134 19.09 10.29 -3.29
CA GLU A 134 20.26 10.20 -2.39
C GLU A 134 20.55 11.48 -1.56
N PHE A 135 19.69 12.48 -1.61
CA PHE A 135 19.99 13.76 -0.98
C PHE A 135 19.86 13.72 0.53
N LYS A 136 20.94 14.17 1.21
CA LYS A 136 20.96 14.45 2.65
C LYS A 136 19.84 15.41 3.01
N ILE A 137 19.19 15.14 4.15
CA ILE A 137 18.16 15.99 4.75
C ILE A 137 18.74 17.39 4.93
N SER A 138 18.51 18.30 3.99
CA SER A 138 18.72 19.72 4.24
C SER A 138 17.65 20.20 5.21
N ARG A 139 18.06 20.79 6.30
CA ARG A 139 17.17 21.35 7.32
C ARG A 139 16.17 22.28 6.64
N PHE A 140 14.88 22.05 6.84
CA PHE A 140 13.85 23.05 6.55
C PHE A 140 14.15 24.27 7.44
N HIS A 141 14.68 25.31 6.85
CA HIS A 141 14.89 26.56 7.54
C HIS A 141 13.59 27.37 7.51
N ARG A 142 12.98 27.55 8.68
CA ARG A 142 11.86 28.39 9.11
C ARG A 142 10.51 27.67 9.21
N LEU A 143 9.86 27.89 10.32
CA LEU A 143 8.51 27.42 10.66
C LEU A 143 7.46 27.84 9.61
N ASP A 144 7.59 29.03 9.02
CA ASP A 144 6.68 29.55 7.99
C ASP A 144 6.65 28.67 6.72
N ASN A 145 7.78 28.10 6.34
CA ASN A 145 7.86 27.20 5.18
C ASN A 145 7.16 25.85 5.44
N ILE A 146 7.16 25.38 6.68
CA ILE A 146 6.46 24.15 7.07
C ILE A 146 4.95 24.36 7.02
N TRP A 147 4.46 25.50 7.49
CA TRP A 147 3.04 25.83 7.44
C TRP A 147 2.53 25.96 6.00
N ARG A 148 3.27 26.67 5.13
CA ARG A 148 2.95 26.79 3.69
C ARG A 148 2.92 25.41 3.02
N LEU A 149 3.91 24.55 3.28
CA LEU A 149 3.98 23.21 2.76
C LEU A 149 2.79 22.35 3.22
N VAL A 150 2.48 22.34 4.52
CA VAL A 150 1.36 21.57 5.07
C VAL A 150 0.03 22.02 4.49
N ASN A 151 -0.17 23.33 4.33
CA ASN A 151 -1.39 23.87 3.72
C ASN A 151 -1.49 23.53 2.23
N PHE A 152 -0.38 23.62 1.49
CA PHE A 152 -0.32 23.22 0.09
C PHE A 152 -0.69 21.72 -0.08
N LEU A 153 -0.09 20.84 0.72
CA LEU A 153 -0.38 19.40 0.73
C LEU A 153 -1.86 19.12 1.06
N LYS A 154 -2.39 19.78 2.09
CA LYS A 154 -3.81 19.62 2.49
C LYS A 154 -4.76 20.13 1.41
N SER A 155 -4.48 21.24 0.77
CA SER A 155 -5.26 21.78 -0.34
C SER A 155 -5.26 20.84 -1.53
N THR A 156 -4.10 20.34 -1.94
CA THR A 156 -3.96 19.34 -3.00
C THR A 156 -4.77 18.07 -2.69
N ALA A 157 -4.63 17.56 -1.46
CA ALA A 157 -5.37 16.38 -1.03
C ALA A 157 -6.89 16.61 -0.95
N ALA A 158 -7.32 17.82 -0.60
CA ALA A 158 -8.74 18.18 -0.57
C ALA A 158 -9.37 18.17 -1.98
N VAL A 159 -8.68 18.70 -2.97
CA VAL A 159 -9.11 18.67 -4.38
C VAL A 159 -9.25 17.24 -4.89
N LEU A 160 -8.21 16.41 -4.67
CA LEU A 160 -8.23 15.00 -5.03
C LEU A 160 -9.32 14.25 -4.27
N GLY A 161 -9.45 14.50 -2.97
CA GLY A 161 -10.46 13.85 -2.13
C GLY A 161 -11.90 14.21 -2.46
N LYS A 162 -12.15 15.39 -3.05
CA LYS A 162 -13.45 15.79 -3.58
C LYS A 162 -13.77 15.03 -4.88
N SER A 163 -12.78 14.86 -5.74
CA SER A 163 -12.93 14.12 -7.00
C SER A 163 -12.95 12.61 -6.82
N PHE A 164 -12.34 12.10 -5.75
CA PHE A 164 -12.21 10.68 -5.41
C PHE A 164 -12.61 10.43 -3.95
N PRO A 165 -13.92 10.48 -3.62
CA PRO A 165 -14.42 10.48 -2.23
C PRO A 165 -14.11 9.20 -1.44
N ASP A 166 -13.93 8.07 -2.10
CA ASP A 166 -13.55 6.77 -1.53
C ASP A 166 -12.03 6.62 -1.26
N CYS A 167 -11.23 7.63 -1.65
CA CYS A 167 -9.82 7.69 -1.33
C CYS A 167 -9.61 8.10 0.13
N HIS A 168 -8.84 7.34 0.89
CA HIS A 168 -8.53 7.58 2.30
C HIS A 168 -7.06 7.89 2.55
N THR A 169 -6.20 7.54 1.62
CA THR A 169 -4.76 7.87 1.69
C THR A 169 -4.31 8.39 0.34
N ILE A 170 -3.61 9.51 0.35
CA ILE A 170 -2.99 10.12 -0.82
C ILE A 170 -1.50 10.23 -0.59
N ILE A 171 -0.74 9.80 -1.56
CA ILE A 171 0.68 10.07 -1.62
C ILE A 171 0.87 11.21 -2.61
N ILE A 172 1.61 12.23 -2.21
CA ILE A 172 1.97 13.37 -3.05
C ILE A 172 3.49 13.44 -3.10
N GLU A 173 4.04 13.38 -4.29
CA GLU A 173 5.45 13.68 -4.53
C GLU A 173 5.59 15.13 -4.94
N LEU A 174 6.47 15.84 -4.24
CA LEU A 174 6.77 17.25 -4.49
C LEU A 174 8.24 17.42 -4.83
N ALA A 175 8.49 18.28 -5.81
CA ALA A 175 9.77 18.96 -6.00
C ALA A 175 9.69 20.36 -5.41
N GLN A 176 10.76 20.82 -4.78
CA GLN A 176 10.87 22.18 -4.20
C GLN A 176 12.20 22.80 -4.57
N ASN A 177 12.18 24.07 -4.99
CA ASN A 177 13.40 24.84 -5.21
C ASN A 177 13.82 25.60 -3.93
N LYS A 178 14.98 26.28 -4.01
CA LYS A 178 15.53 27.08 -2.90
C LYS A 178 14.65 28.28 -2.52
N SER A 179 13.84 28.79 -3.44
CA SER A 179 12.89 29.89 -3.17
C SER A 179 11.60 29.45 -2.49
N GLY A 180 11.41 28.14 -2.32
CA GLY A 180 10.24 27.56 -1.64
C GLY A 180 9.03 27.32 -2.55
N GLN A 181 9.20 27.40 -3.86
CA GLN A 181 8.15 27.02 -4.83
C GLN A 181 8.01 25.51 -4.90
N PHE A 182 6.78 25.01 -5.03
CA PHE A 182 6.45 23.58 -5.09
C PHE A 182 5.92 23.19 -6.45
N TRP A 183 6.29 21.98 -6.90
CA TRP A 183 5.69 21.29 -8.04
C TRP A 183 5.23 19.90 -7.61
N ILE A 184 4.02 19.52 -8.01
CA ILE A 184 3.48 18.19 -7.80
C ILE A 184 4.01 17.28 -8.93
N THR A 185 4.95 16.40 -8.62
CA THR A 185 5.59 15.52 -9.62
C THR A 185 4.88 14.18 -9.77
N ASP A 186 4.17 13.72 -8.74
CA ASP A 186 3.31 12.54 -8.80
C ASP A 186 2.26 12.53 -7.69
N THR A 187 1.17 11.81 -7.94
CA THR A 187 0.14 11.53 -6.94
C THR A 187 -0.33 10.08 -7.06
N VAL A 188 -0.57 9.42 -5.90
CA VAL A 188 -1.10 8.06 -5.83
C VAL A 188 -2.25 8.02 -4.84
N LEU A 189 -3.38 7.45 -5.25
CA LEU A 189 -4.61 7.38 -4.47
C LEU A 189 -4.84 5.97 -3.95
N HIS A 190 -5.09 5.84 -2.65
CA HIS A 190 -5.44 4.57 -2.01
C HIS A 190 -6.80 4.63 -1.33
N GLU A 191 -7.63 3.65 -1.63
CA GLU A 191 -8.91 3.44 -0.95
C GLU A 191 -8.69 2.96 0.49
N ARG A 192 -9.75 3.00 1.31
CA ARG A 192 -9.71 2.56 2.71
C ARG A 192 -9.31 1.09 2.86
N ASN A 193 -9.77 0.23 1.98
CA ASN A 193 -9.46 -1.20 1.96
C ASN A 193 -8.05 -1.53 1.44
N SER A 194 -7.30 -0.53 0.94
CA SER A 194 -5.90 -0.71 0.58
C SER A 194 -5.06 -1.05 1.83
N LYS A 195 -4.17 -2.05 1.72
CA LYS A 195 -3.23 -2.41 2.79
C LYS A 195 -2.38 -1.23 3.25
N TRP A 196 -2.04 -0.33 2.34
CA TRP A 196 -1.32 0.91 2.66
C TRP A 196 -2.15 1.87 3.52
N SER A 197 -3.43 2.04 3.20
CA SER A 197 -4.35 2.85 4.01
C SER A 197 -4.57 2.25 5.40
N GLN A 198 -4.75 0.92 5.48
CA GLN A 198 -4.90 0.20 6.75
C GLN A 198 -3.65 0.32 7.61
N TYR A 199 -2.45 0.18 7.01
CA TYR A 199 -1.18 0.38 7.71
C TYR A 199 -1.13 1.76 8.37
N HIS A 200 -1.39 2.83 7.64
CA HIS A 200 -1.36 4.19 8.20
C HIS A 200 -2.42 4.42 9.27
N ALA A 201 -3.63 3.90 9.06
CA ALA A 201 -4.68 3.97 10.07
C ALA A 201 -4.25 3.33 11.39
N LEU A 202 -3.74 2.11 11.34
CA LEU A 202 -3.31 1.36 12.53
C LEU A 202 -2.04 1.93 13.15
N TYR A 203 -1.01 2.23 12.34
CA TYR A 203 0.28 2.76 12.80
C TYR A 203 0.14 4.15 13.44
N GLY A 204 -0.87 4.92 13.04
CA GLY A 204 -1.24 6.19 13.67
C GLY A 204 -1.64 6.05 15.14
N LYS A 205 -2.03 4.85 15.61
CA LYS A 205 -2.37 4.60 17.01
C LYS A 205 -1.18 4.03 17.78
N ARG A 206 -0.53 4.84 18.63
CA ARG A 206 0.72 4.49 19.34
C ARG A 206 0.71 3.09 19.96
N ARG A 207 -0.42 2.71 20.58
CA ARG A 207 -0.56 1.40 21.27
C ARG A 207 -0.55 0.19 20.33
N LEU A 208 -0.86 0.39 19.03
CA LEU A 208 -0.89 -0.67 18.03
C LEU A 208 0.44 -0.85 17.28
N ARG A 209 1.31 0.17 17.27
CA ARG A 209 2.54 0.19 16.43
C ARG A 209 3.44 -1.04 16.61
N ARG A 210 3.55 -1.56 17.83
CA ARG A 210 4.39 -2.72 18.14
C ARG A 210 3.86 -4.04 17.61
N TYR A 211 2.58 -4.09 17.23
CA TYR A 211 1.93 -5.28 16.68
C TYR A 211 1.83 -5.26 15.16
N ILE A 212 2.43 -4.25 14.51
CA ILE A 212 2.32 -4.06 13.06
C ILE A 212 3.71 -4.22 12.47
N PRO A 213 3.92 -5.17 11.53
CA PRO A 213 5.19 -5.31 10.84
C PRO A 213 5.57 -4.00 10.15
N LYS A 214 6.86 -3.67 10.12
CA LYS A 214 7.35 -2.51 9.36
C LYS A 214 6.92 -2.63 7.92
N THR A 215 6.41 -1.55 7.36
CA THR A 215 5.80 -1.55 6.03
C THR A 215 6.09 -0.23 5.33
N ASP A 216 6.37 -0.29 4.02
CA ASP A 216 6.46 0.87 3.14
C ASP A 216 5.87 0.53 1.76
N LEU A 217 5.67 1.54 0.91
CA LEU A 217 5.38 1.29 -0.50
C LEU A 217 6.60 0.65 -1.16
N CYS A 218 6.34 -0.35 -2.01
CA CYS A 218 7.40 -1.05 -2.72
C CYS A 218 7.92 -0.18 -3.87
N THR A 219 9.10 0.35 -3.70
CA THR A 219 9.93 1.04 -4.70
C THR A 219 11.30 0.37 -4.73
N ARG A 220 12.12 0.70 -5.72
CA ARG A 220 13.50 0.21 -5.75
C ARG A 220 14.23 0.50 -4.43
N LYS A 221 14.13 1.73 -3.94
CA LYS A 221 14.79 2.18 -2.72
C LYS A 221 14.25 1.49 -1.47
N SER A 222 12.93 1.45 -1.29
CA SER A 222 12.33 0.82 -0.10
C SER A 222 12.60 -0.69 -0.08
N LEU A 223 12.54 -1.39 -1.23
CA LEU A 223 12.88 -2.81 -1.33
C LEU A 223 14.33 -3.07 -0.91
N SER A 224 15.30 -2.27 -1.42
CA SER A 224 16.71 -2.38 -1.02
C SER A 224 16.89 -2.16 0.48
N ASN A 225 16.34 -1.08 1.03
CA ASN A 225 16.45 -0.77 2.46
C ASN A 225 15.85 -1.87 3.35
N PHE A 226 14.72 -2.43 2.94
CA PHE A 226 14.05 -3.50 3.70
C PHE A 226 14.83 -4.81 3.67
N LEU A 227 15.39 -5.18 2.51
CA LEU A 227 16.24 -6.37 2.41
C LEU A 227 17.55 -6.24 3.23
N GLN A 228 18.14 -5.04 3.28
CA GLN A 228 19.29 -4.76 4.14
C GLN A 228 18.94 -4.85 5.64
N SER A 229 17.74 -4.38 6.02
CA SER A 229 17.33 -4.32 7.44
C SER A 229 16.79 -5.65 7.96
N PHE A 230 16.10 -6.43 7.14
CA PHE A 230 15.33 -7.59 7.60
C PHE A 230 15.74 -8.91 6.94
N GLN A 231 16.58 -8.90 5.89
CA GLN A 231 16.98 -10.06 5.08
C GLN A 231 15.81 -10.82 4.41
N HIS A 232 14.64 -10.86 5.04
CA HIS A 232 13.41 -11.46 4.52
C HIS A 232 12.30 -10.43 4.51
N VAL A 233 11.66 -10.26 3.35
CA VAL A 233 10.55 -9.33 3.17
C VAL A 233 9.41 -10.01 2.44
N ILE A 234 8.22 -9.46 2.61
CA ILE A 234 7.03 -9.89 1.88
C ILE A 234 6.49 -8.72 1.06
N LEU A 235 6.23 -8.95 -0.22
CA LEU A 235 5.59 -8.01 -1.12
C LEU A 235 4.11 -8.38 -1.23
N LYS A 236 3.23 -7.40 -1.03
CA LYS A 236 1.78 -7.60 -1.12
C LYS A 236 1.16 -6.52 -2.01
N PRO A 237 0.24 -6.85 -2.93
CA PRO A 237 -0.48 -5.81 -3.65
C PRO A 237 -1.28 -4.95 -2.66
N CYS A 238 -1.28 -3.63 -2.84
CA CYS A 238 -2.04 -2.71 -2.00
C CYS A 238 -3.53 -3.06 -1.99
N ILE A 239 -4.06 -3.53 -3.12
CA ILE A 239 -5.42 -4.03 -3.27
C ILE A 239 -5.35 -5.44 -3.83
N GLY A 240 -5.85 -6.42 -3.08
CA GLY A 240 -5.87 -7.83 -3.45
C GLY A 240 -6.38 -8.69 -2.29
N GLN A 241 -6.84 -9.89 -2.60
CA GLN A 241 -7.42 -10.85 -1.66
C GLN A 241 -6.87 -12.26 -1.93
N GLN A 242 -7.10 -13.19 -1.02
CA GLN A 242 -6.76 -14.62 -1.16
C GLN A 242 -5.27 -14.92 -1.41
N GLY A 243 -4.37 -14.04 -1.00
CA GLY A 243 -2.93 -14.23 -1.19
C GLY A 243 -2.42 -14.12 -2.63
N ILE A 244 -3.27 -13.69 -3.57
CA ILE A 244 -2.87 -13.56 -4.98
C ILE A 244 -1.85 -12.43 -5.13
N GLY A 245 -0.68 -12.74 -5.72
CA GLY A 245 0.41 -11.81 -5.94
C GLY A 245 1.23 -11.50 -4.69
N ILE A 246 1.13 -12.32 -3.64
CA ILE A 246 2.03 -12.23 -2.48
C ILE A 246 3.34 -12.93 -2.83
N VAL A 247 4.46 -12.23 -2.58
CA VAL A 247 5.80 -12.71 -2.90
C VAL A 247 6.70 -12.53 -1.69
N LYS A 248 7.41 -13.57 -1.29
CA LYS A 248 8.49 -13.50 -0.31
C LYS A 248 9.82 -13.31 -1.04
N VAL A 249 10.63 -12.38 -0.58
CA VAL A 249 12.00 -12.19 -1.07
C VAL A 249 12.96 -12.38 0.10
N SER A 250 13.98 -13.21 -0.11
CA SER A 250 14.98 -13.52 0.92
C SER A 250 16.39 -13.30 0.38
N VAL A 251 17.24 -12.66 1.16
CA VAL A 251 18.69 -12.59 0.90
C VAL A 251 19.29 -13.92 1.36
N ARG A 252 20.04 -14.58 0.48
CA ARG A 252 20.74 -15.83 0.77
C ARG A 252 22.15 -15.56 1.27
N VAL A 253 22.79 -16.60 1.82
CA VAL A 253 24.17 -16.53 2.37
C VAL A 253 25.18 -16.14 1.29
N ASP A 254 24.95 -16.55 0.04
CA ASP A 254 25.76 -16.23 -1.14
C ASP A 254 25.43 -14.86 -1.75
N PHE A 255 24.66 -14.01 -1.03
CA PHE A 255 24.18 -12.69 -1.46
C PHE A 255 23.29 -12.70 -2.70
N THR A 256 22.83 -13.86 -3.16
CA THR A 256 21.77 -13.99 -4.15
C THR A 256 20.41 -13.79 -3.50
N PHE A 257 19.36 -13.65 -4.31
CA PHE A 257 18.00 -13.39 -3.83
C PHE A 257 17.08 -14.53 -4.21
N GLU A 258 16.44 -15.15 -3.22
CA GLU A 258 15.36 -16.10 -3.44
C GLU A 258 14.04 -15.34 -3.53
N VAL A 259 13.31 -15.54 -4.62
CA VAL A 259 11.92 -15.06 -4.81
C VAL A 259 11.00 -16.26 -4.69
N HIS A 260 10.11 -16.25 -3.71
CA HIS A 260 9.19 -17.35 -3.43
C HIS A 260 7.75 -16.85 -3.61
N GLU A 261 7.05 -17.38 -4.62
CA GLU A 261 5.63 -17.15 -4.87
C GLU A 261 4.88 -18.48 -4.79
N LYS A 262 3.83 -18.57 -3.95
CA LYS A 262 3.08 -19.80 -3.67
C LYS A 262 4.01 -20.95 -3.22
N ASN A 263 4.20 -21.94 -4.09
CA ASN A 263 5.11 -23.09 -3.91
C ASN A 263 6.31 -23.06 -4.87
N THR A 264 6.51 -21.97 -5.59
CA THR A 264 7.58 -21.85 -6.58
C THR A 264 8.68 -20.92 -6.06
N LYS A 265 9.93 -21.35 -6.21
CA LYS A 265 11.11 -20.58 -5.83
C LYS A 265 11.98 -20.30 -7.06
N MET A 266 12.50 -19.07 -7.14
CA MET A 266 13.39 -18.61 -8.19
C MET A 266 14.57 -17.88 -7.57
N ILE A 267 15.75 -17.97 -8.18
CA ILE A 267 16.96 -17.27 -7.73
C ILE A 267 17.27 -16.12 -8.68
N LYS A 268 17.65 -14.99 -8.12
CA LYS A 268 18.18 -13.82 -8.83
C LYS A 268 19.58 -13.54 -8.32
N THR A 269 20.54 -13.37 -9.21
CA THR A 269 21.97 -13.30 -8.86
C THR A 269 22.35 -11.99 -8.19
N ASP A 270 21.63 -10.90 -8.52
CA ASP A 270 21.90 -9.57 -7.99
C ASP A 270 20.61 -8.75 -7.81
N PHE A 271 20.73 -7.61 -7.15
CA PHE A 271 19.58 -6.74 -6.87
C PHE A 271 18.95 -6.12 -8.13
N ASN A 272 19.74 -5.90 -9.20
CA ASN A 272 19.20 -5.35 -10.44
C ASN A 272 18.28 -6.35 -11.13
N GLN A 273 18.70 -7.61 -11.24
CA GLN A 273 17.87 -8.69 -11.76
C GLN A 273 16.62 -8.93 -10.89
N LEU A 274 16.79 -8.92 -9.56
CA LEU A 274 15.66 -9.00 -8.64
C LEU A 274 14.65 -7.89 -8.90
N PHE A 275 15.11 -6.63 -8.89
CA PHE A 275 14.21 -5.49 -9.03
C PHE A 275 13.55 -5.45 -10.41
N HIS A 276 14.29 -5.77 -11.47
CA HIS A 276 13.72 -5.87 -12.81
C HIS A 276 12.58 -6.90 -12.85
N PHE A 277 12.81 -8.10 -12.31
CA PHE A 277 11.79 -9.14 -12.24
C PHE A 277 10.56 -8.69 -11.41
N ILE A 278 10.77 -8.11 -10.23
CA ILE A 278 9.68 -7.61 -9.38
C ILE A 278 8.90 -6.48 -10.07
N ASN A 279 9.61 -5.58 -10.74
CA ASN A 279 8.98 -4.50 -11.47
C ASN A 279 8.11 -5.01 -12.63
N GLU A 280 8.65 -5.85 -13.47
CA GLU A 280 7.97 -6.39 -14.65
C GLU A 280 6.74 -7.22 -14.28
N HIS A 281 6.86 -8.12 -13.29
CA HIS A 281 5.79 -9.07 -12.98
C HIS A 281 4.73 -8.50 -12.03
N TYR A 282 5.08 -7.56 -11.16
CA TYR A 282 4.22 -7.07 -10.07
C TYR A 282 4.00 -5.57 -10.07
N LEU A 283 5.04 -4.74 -9.91
CA LEU A 283 4.89 -3.30 -9.68
C LEU A 283 4.33 -2.56 -10.88
N SER A 284 4.67 -3.02 -12.08
CA SER A 284 4.15 -2.47 -13.33
C SER A 284 2.63 -2.62 -13.49
N LYS A 285 2.00 -3.52 -12.73
CA LYS A 285 0.56 -3.83 -12.84
C LYS A 285 -0.27 -3.19 -11.73
N LYS A 286 0.31 -3.04 -10.53
CA LYS A 286 -0.39 -2.56 -9.32
C LYS A 286 0.62 -1.94 -8.36
N ASP A 287 0.12 -1.10 -7.44
CA ASP A 287 0.91 -0.67 -6.30
C ASP A 287 1.06 -1.82 -5.29
N TYR A 288 2.26 -1.97 -4.77
CA TYR A 288 2.63 -2.96 -3.77
C TYR A 288 3.19 -2.29 -2.52
N ILE A 289 2.99 -2.93 -1.39
CA ILE A 289 3.77 -2.68 -0.18
C ILE A 289 4.92 -3.67 -0.08
N VAL A 290 6.05 -3.22 0.48
CA VAL A 290 7.09 -4.06 1.03
C VAL A 290 6.94 -4.07 2.56
N GLN A 291 6.95 -5.25 3.15
CA GLN A 291 6.71 -5.44 4.57
C GLN A 291 7.73 -6.40 5.15
N GLN A 292 8.17 -6.12 6.38
CA GLN A 292 8.98 -7.05 7.19
C GLN A 292 8.30 -8.42 7.21
N PHE A 293 9.03 -9.46 6.85
CA PHE A 293 8.54 -10.83 6.97
C PHE A 293 8.60 -11.25 8.45
N ILE A 294 7.49 -11.71 8.98
CA ILE A 294 7.41 -12.24 10.34
C ILE A 294 7.55 -13.76 10.27
N HIS A 295 8.55 -14.29 10.97
CA HIS A 295 8.74 -15.73 11.12
C HIS A 295 7.71 -16.24 12.14
N LEU A 296 6.56 -16.64 11.62
CA LEU A 296 5.48 -17.20 12.43
C LEU A 296 5.92 -18.51 13.07
N ASP A 297 5.26 -18.84 14.16
CA ASP A 297 5.38 -20.15 14.78
C ASP A 297 4.79 -21.24 13.87
N GLU A 298 5.21 -22.48 14.06
CA GLU A 298 4.99 -23.57 13.11
C GLU A 298 4.39 -24.81 13.81
N ILE A 299 3.56 -25.52 13.08
CA ILE A 299 3.07 -26.87 13.44
C ILE A 299 3.48 -27.81 12.30
N ASP A 300 4.24 -28.86 12.63
CA ASP A 300 4.82 -29.79 11.65
C ASP A 300 5.62 -29.09 10.52
N GLY A 301 6.35 -28.03 10.89
CA GLY A 301 7.15 -27.21 9.94
C GLY A 301 6.35 -26.26 9.06
N ASN A 302 5.04 -26.14 9.26
CA ASN A 302 4.18 -25.25 8.51
C ASN A 302 3.75 -24.05 9.36
N PRO A 303 3.93 -22.79 8.87
CA PRO A 303 3.55 -21.62 9.63
C PRO A 303 2.03 -21.54 9.82
N TYR A 304 1.61 -20.98 10.96
CA TYR A 304 0.20 -20.76 11.22
C TYR A 304 -0.12 -19.33 11.60
N ASP A 305 -1.33 -18.91 11.35
CA ASP A 305 -1.94 -17.69 11.87
C ASP A 305 -3.34 -17.95 12.42
N VAL A 306 -3.86 -16.96 13.14
CA VAL A 306 -5.19 -17.01 13.75
C VAL A 306 -6.12 -16.05 13.00
N ARG A 307 -7.18 -16.57 12.38
CA ARG A 307 -8.32 -15.78 11.93
C ARG A 307 -9.14 -15.37 13.15
N VAL A 308 -9.21 -14.07 13.38
CA VAL A 308 -9.99 -13.46 14.46
C VAL A 308 -11.14 -12.69 13.86
N MET A 309 -12.38 -13.02 14.25
CA MET A 309 -13.56 -12.27 13.86
C MET A 309 -13.88 -11.24 14.93
N SER A 310 -13.83 -9.97 14.57
CA SER A 310 -14.19 -8.85 15.42
C SER A 310 -15.45 -8.19 14.89
N GLN A 311 -16.45 -8.03 15.73
CA GLN A 311 -17.77 -7.50 15.37
C GLN A 311 -18.19 -6.38 16.32
N LEU A 312 -18.95 -5.44 15.79
CA LEU A 312 -19.54 -4.36 16.58
C LEU A 312 -20.75 -4.93 17.34
N ASP A 313 -20.79 -4.71 18.66
CA ASP A 313 -21.96 -4.96 19.50
C ASP A 313 -22.32 -3.68 20.22
N ASP A 314 -23.45 -3.09 19.86
CA ASP A 314 -23.83 -1.72 20.22
C ASP A 314 -22.76 -0.68 19.80
N LYS A 315 -21.94 -0.26 20.74
CA LYS A 315 -20.85 0.72 20.53
C LYS A 315 -19.47 0.11 20.76
N GLU A 316 -19.40 -1.15 21.12
CA GLU A 316 -18.15 -1.83 21.43
C GLU A 316 -17.80 -2.89 20.40
N TRP A 317 -16.51 -3.02 20.13
CA TRP A 317 -16.01 -4.11 19.32
C TRP A 317 -15.73 -5.32 20.21
N ILE A 318 -16.27 -6.48 19.84
CA ILE A 318 -16.08 -7.76 20.51
C ILE A 318 -15.45 -8.76 19.56
N VAL A 319 -14.78 -9.77 20.10
CA VAL A 319 -14.28 -10.92 19.31
C VAL A 319 -15.28 -12.06 19.45
N THR A 320 -15.81 -12.51 18.33
CA THR A 320 -16.86 -13.55 18.25
C THR A 320 -16.36 -14.88 17.71
N GLY A 321 -15.12 -14.96 17.21
CA GLY A 321 -14.55 -16.21 16.72
C GLY A 321 -13.04 -16.15 16.56
N LEU A 322 -12.37 -17.27 16.90
CA LEU A 322 -10.95 -17.47 16.71
C LEU A 322 -10.73 -18.88 16.12
N ILE A 323 -10.01 -18.97 15.01
CA ILE A 323 -9.62 -20.23 14.40
C ILE A 323 -8.21 -20.15 13.84
N VAL A 324 -7.41 -21.16 14.08
CA VAL A 324 -6.04 -21.27 13.56
C VAL A 324 -6.07 -21.87 12.17
N LYS A 325 -5.32 -21.27 11.26
CA LYS A 325 -5.05 -21.75 9.92
C LYS A 325 -3.58 -22.16 9.84
N VAL A 326 -3.31 -23.45 9.71
CA VAL A 326 -1.96 -23.94 9.43
C VAL A 326 -1.78 -23.97 7.91
N ALA A 327 -0.68 -23.41 7.41
CA ALA A 327 -0.39 -23.39 5.98
C ALA A 327 -0.33 -24.81 5.40
N ALA A 328 -0.72 -24.96 4.13
CA ALA A 328 -0.44 -26.20 3.41
C ALA A 328 1.08 -26.36 3.20
N GLN A 329 1.51 -27.60 3.00
CA GLN A 329 2.92 -27.92 2.79
C GLN A 329 3.55 -27.04 1.67
N ASP A 330 4.77 -26.58 1.89
CA ASP A 330 5.56 -25.71 1.00
C ASP A 330 5.00 -24.28 0.81
N TYR A 331 3.94 -23.90 1.53
CA TYR A 331 3.43 -22.54 1.53
C TYR A 331 3.99 -21.74 2.71
N PHE A 332 4.47 -20.51 2.43
CA PHE A 332 4.96 -19.60 3.46
C PHE A 332 3.85 -18.70 4.06
N THR A 333 2.60 -18.87 3.63
CA THR A 333 1.42 -18.18 4.15
C THR A 333 0.27 -19.14 4.36
N SER A 334 -0.58 -18.89 5.35
CA SER A 334 -1.77 -19.66 5.66
C SER A 334 -2.98 -19.37 4.75
N ASN A 335 -2.82 -18.56 3.71
CA ASN A 335 -3.90 -18.28 2.75
C ASN A 335 -4.47 -19.56 2.09
N ARG A 336 -3.65 -20.58 1.95
CA ARG A 336 -4.07 -21.93 1.65
C ARG A 336 -3.87 -22.77 2.91
N ALA A 337 -4.94 -22.92 3.69
CA ALA A 337 -4.92 -23.73 4.91
C ALA A 337 -4.93 -25.23 4.56
N GLY A 338 -3.98 -25.96 5.11
CA GLY A 338 -3.94 -27.42 5.08
C GLY A 338 -4.67 -28.03 6.26
N LYS A 339 -4.69 -27.33 7.42
CA LYS A 339 -5.29 -27.80 8.68
C LYS A 339 -5.92 -26.62 9.43
N LEU A 340 -7.06 -26.87 10.06
CA LEU A 340 -7.73 -25.91 10.96
C LEU A 340 -7.70 -26.44 12.39
N LEU A 341 -7.43 -25.57 13.36
CA LEU A 341 -7.31 -25.94 14.77
C LEU A 341 -7.95 -24.89 15.68
N LEU A 342 -8.28 -25.30 16.92
CA LEU A 342 -8.49 -24.36 18.01
C LEU A 342 -7.16 -23.73 18.45
N VAL A 343 -7.21 -22.51 18.96
CA VAL A 343 -6.00 -21.78 19.39
C VAL A 343 -5.24 -22.56 20.48
N GLU A 344 -5.94 -23.10 21.46
CA GLU A 344 -5.34 -23.91 22.53
C GLU A 344 -4.56 -25.10 21.98
N LYS A 345 -5.17 -25.85 21.06
CA LYS A 345 -4.53 -27.00 20.42
C LYS A 345 -3.32 -26.59 19.59
N ALA A 346 -3.39 -25.49 18.87
CA ALA A 346 -2.27 -24.98 18.08
C ALA A 346 -1.08 -24.58 18.95
N LEU A 347 -1.31 -23.91 20.08
CA LEU A 347 -0.25 -23.54 21.02
C LEU A 347 0.43 -24.77 21.63
N LEU A 348 -0.33 -25.82 21.92
CA LEU A 348 0.21 -27.09 22.40
C LEU A 348 1.03 -27.81 21.33
N GLU A 349 0.50 -27.94 20.10
CA GLU A 349 1.19 -28.63 18.99
C GLU A 349 2.46 -27.90 18.53
N SER A 350 2.48 -26.56 18.59
CA SER A 350 3.68 -25.76 18.25
C SER A 350 4.72 -25.70 19.36
N GLY A 351 4.36 -26.08 20.58
CA GLY A 351 5.22 -25.94 21.77
C GLY A 351 5.42 -24.49 22.19
N ASN A 352 4.51 -23.57 21.81
CA ASN A 352 4.59 -22.17 22.17
C ASN A 352 4.39 -21.97 23.68
N TYR A 353 5.22 -21.14 24.29
CA TYR A 353 5.17 -20.87 25.74
C TYR A 353 3.98 -19.99 26.17
N MET A 354 3.23 -19.44 25.24
CA MET A 354 2.06 -18.60 25.53
C MET A 354 0.89 -19.46 25.99
N THR A 355 0.30 -19.14 27.15
CA THR A 355 -0.95 -19.81 27.58
C THR A 355 -2.13 -19.34 26.72
N TYR A 356 -3.14 -20.20 26.57
CA TYR A 356 -4.36 -19.89 25.83
C TYR A 356 -5.04 -18.60 26.30
N ASP A 357 -5.22 -18.45 27.64
CA ASP A 357 -5.89 -17.27 28.19
C ASP A 357 -5.14 -15.97 27.90
N LYS A 358 -3.81 -15.99 28.05
CA LYS A 358 -2.96 -14.84 27.71
C LYS A 358 -3.03 -14.50 26.22
N CYS A 359 -2.97 -15.51 25.36
CA CYS A 359 -3.09 -15.38 23.92
C CYS A 359 -4.44 -14.76 23.53
N ARG A 360 -5.53 -15.33 24.02
CA ARG A 360 -6.89 -14.87 23.78
C ARG A 360 -7.10 -13.42 24.23
N MET A 361 -6.77 -13.10 25.49
CA MET A 361 -6.90 -11.74 26.02
C MET A 361 -6.10 -10.72 25.18
N LEU A 362 -4.90 -11.09 24.73
CA LEU A 362 -4.06 -10.22 23.93
C LEU A 362 -4.66 -9.97 22.56
N MET A 363 -5.14 -11.02 21.88
CA MET A 363 -5.80 -10.91 20.57
C MET A 363 -7.10 -10.09 20.67
N GLU A 364 -7.93 -10.33 21.67
CA GLU A 364 -9.15 -9.56 21.91
C GLU A 364 -8.85 -8.07 22.08
N ARG A 365 -7.88 -7.72 22.95
CA ARG A 365 -7.47 -6.33 23.17
C ARG A 365 -6.94 -5.67 21.91
N ILE A 366 -6.10 -6.36 21.13
CA ILE A 366 -5.52 -5.84 19.89
C ILE A 366 -6.60 -5.65 18.84
N CYS A 367 -7.41 -6.68 18.59
CA CYS A 367 -8.43 -6.64 17.54
C CYS A 367 -9.54 -5.64 17.86
N ARG A 368 -10.01 -5.52 19.11
CA ARG A 368 -10.95 -4.46 19.53
C ARG A 368 -10.39 -3.06 19.25
N SER A 369 -9.14 -2.82 19.64
CA SER A 369 -8.47 -1.53 19.42
C SER A 369 -8.23 -1.25 17.93
N ALA A 370 -7.87 -2.26 17.16
CA ALA A 370 -7.66 -2.15 15.71
C ALA A 370 -8.98 -1.93 14.96
N SER A 371 -10.03 -2.67 15.32
CA SER A 371 -11.37 -2.51 14.74
C SER A 371 -11.93 -1.12 14.97
N ALA A 372 -11.88 -0.63 16.20
CA ALA A 372 -12.32 0.73 16.53
C ALA A 372 -11.55 1.78 15.70
N ARG A 373 -10.25 1.55 15.43
CA ARG A 373 -9.44 2.47 14.64
C ARG A 373 -9.74 2.38 13.15
N LEU A 374 -9.92 1.18 12.60
CA LEU A 374 -10.21 0.96 11.18
C LEU A 374 -11.63 1.38 10.80
N ALA A 375 -12.58 1.24 11.73
CA ALA A 375 -13.97 1.64 11.53
C ALA A 375 -14.26 3.09 11.95
N GLU A 376 -13.28 3.86 12.42
CA GLU A 376 -13.46 5.23 12.89
C GLU A 376 -14.15 6.09 11.83
N ASN A 377 -15.28 6.71 12.18
CA ASN A 377 -16.13 7.52 11.31
C ASN A 377 -16.69 6.76 10.07
N THR A 378 -16.96 5.47 10.21
CA THR A 378 -17.52 4.64 9.16
C THR A 378 -18.77 3.94 9.69
N ILE A 379 -19.93 4.22 9.09
CA ILE A 379 -21.22 3.69 9.51
C ILE A 379 -21.39 2.22 9.07
N ASP A 380 -20.75 1.82 7.97
CA ASP A 380 -21.03 0.55 7.28
C ASP A 380 -20.15 -0.63 7.71
N VAL A 381 -19.18 -0.43 8.61
CA VAL A 381 -18.29 -1.49 9.06
C VAL A 381 -18.72 -2.00 10.42
N SER A 382 -19.36 -3.15 10.44
CA SER A 382 -19.77 -3.85 11.67
C SER A 382 -19.04 -5.16 11.91
N ILE A 383 -18.16 -5.56 10.98
CA ILE A 383 -17.33 -6.77 11.08
C ILE A 383 -15.98 -6.55 10.43
N ILE A 384 -14.93 -7.03 11.06
CA ILE A 384 -13.56 -7.08 10.52
C ILE A 384 -12.96 -8.43 10.87
N GLY A 385 -12.42 -9.12 9.86
CA GLY A 385 -11.62 -10.33 10.05
C GLY A 385 -10.15 -9.98 10.07
N PHE A 386 -9.45 -10.34 11.14
CA PHE A 386 -8.00 -10.18 11.23
C PHE A 386 -7.30 -11.51 10.98
N ASP A 387 -6.16 -11.45 10.30
CA ASP A 387 -5.17 -12.52 10.33
C ASP A 387 -4.07 -12.09 11.32
N ILE A 388 -3.98 -12.81 12.43
CA ILE A 388 -3.06 -12.52 13.53
C ILE A 388 -1.98 -13.61 13.55
N GLY A 389 -0.73 -13.19 13.36
CA GLY A 389 0.42 -14.06 13.51
C GLY A 389 0.87 -14.16 14.96
N ILE A 390 1.36 -15.31 15.34
CA ILE A 390 2.14 -15.54 16.57
C ILE A 390 3.52 -15.97 16.10
N ASP A 391 4.58 -15.35 16.59
CA ASP A 391 5.94 -15.78 16.29
C ASP A 391 6.47 -16.78 17.33
N LYS A 392 7.65 -17.36 17.07
CA LYS A 392 8.29 -18.34 17.96
C LYS A 392 8.62 -17.79 19.37
N LYS A 393 8.59 -16.46 19.55
CA LYS A 393 8.76 -15.82 20.86
C LYS A 393 7.43 -15.56 21.58
N GLY A 394 6.31 -15.90 20.96
CA GLY A 394 4.97 -15.61 21.44
C GLY A 394 4.57 -14.13 21.24
N GLU A 395 5.27 -13.37 20.38
CA GLU A 395 4.85 -12.02 20.03
C GLU A 395 3.71 -12.10 18.99
N VAL A 396 2.75 -11.18 19.13
CA VAL A 396 1.53 -11.17 18.33
C VAL A 396 1.61 -10.05 17.30
N TRP A 397 1.24 -10.36 16.05
CA TRP A 397 1.36 -9.48 14.88
C TRP A 397 0.06 -9.39 14.11
N ILE A 398 -0.38 -8.17 13.77
CA ILE A 398 -1.49 -7.96 12.82
C ILE A 398 -0.92 -8.13 11.40
N ILE A 399 -1.22 -9.25 10.76
CA ILE A 399 -0.74 -9.56 9.42
C ILE A 399 -1.61 -8.91 8.34
N GLU A 400 -2.94 -8.93 8.55
CA GLU A 400 -3.93 -8.36 7.63
C GLU A 400 -5.26 -8.07 8.35
N ALA A 401 -6.03 -7.10 7.81
CA ALA A 401 -7.40 -6.83 8.21
C ALA A 401 -8.32 -6.83 6.97
N ASN A 402 -9.47 -7.50 7.07
CA ASN A 402 -10.43 -7.69 6.00
C ASN A 402 -11.80 -7.13 6.41
N TYR A 403 -12.32 -6.13 5.68
CA TYR A 403 -13.63 -5.52 5.95
C TYR A 403 -14.82 -6.37 5.47
N ALA A 404 -14.57 -7.37 4.63
CA ALA A 404 -15.56 -8.34 4.19
C ALA A 404 -15.00 -9.76 4.36
N PRO A 405 -14.80 -10.22 5.63
CA PRO A 405 -14.18 -11.50 5.89
C PRO A 405 -15.09 -12.66 5.49
N SER A 406 -14.51 -13.71 4.86
CA SER A 406 -15.22 -14.96 4.65
C SER A 406 -15.45 -15.67 5.98
N MET A 407 -16.65 -16.18 6.17
CA MET A 407 -17.02 -17.01 7.33
C MET A 407 -16.89 -18.51 7.04
N SER A 408 -16.51 -18.88 5.81
CA SER A 408 -16.44 -20.29 5.39
C SER A 408 -15.55 -21.16 6.28
N LEU A 409 -14.44 -20.61 6.79
CA LEU A 409 -13.54 -21.32 7.69
C LEU A 409 -14.23 -21.76 8.98
N PHE A 410 -15.04 -20.87 9.58
CA PHE A 410 -15.78 -21.17 10.80
C PHE A 410 -16.89 -22.20 10.53
N TYR A 411 -17.57 -22.11 9.40
CA TYR A 411 -18.57 -23.08 8.97
C TYR A 411 -17.95 -24.47 8.75
N MET A 412 -16.80 -24.55 8.09
CA MET A 412 -16.10 -25.81 7.80
C MET A 412 -15.53 -26.47 9.06
N PHE A 413 -15.07 -25.67 10.03
CA PHE A 413 -14.44 -26.18 11.25
C PHE A 413 -15.45 -26.60 12.32
N ASP A 414 -16.41 -25.74 12.61
CA ASP A 414 -17.42 -25.96 13.65
C ASP A 414 -18.80 -25.55 13.09
N GLN A 415 -19.45 -26.51 12.46
CA GLN A 415 -20.71 -26.29 11.74
C GLN A 415 -21.81 -25.59 12.56
N ASN A 416 -21.67 -25.45 13.88
CA ASN A 416 -22.78 -25.03 14.71
C ASN A 416 -22.51 -23.94 15.77
N LYS A 417 -21.34 -23.81 16.38
CA LYS A 417 -21.16 -22.92 17.53
C LYS A 417 -20.63 -21.53 17.12
N MET A 418 -19.35 -21.41 16.78
CA MET A 418 -18.74 -20.12 16.45
C MET A 418 -19.37 -19.48 15.21
N TYR A 419 -19.70 -20.30 14.18
CA TYR A 419 -20.38 -19.80 13.00
C TYR A 419 -21.73 -19.17 13.32
N LYS A 420 -22.55 -19.82 14.17
CA LYS A 420 -23.86 -19.30 14.62
C LYS A 420 -23.70 -17.99 15.40
N GLU A 421 -22.79 -17.94 16.36
CA GLU A 421 -22.51 -16.74 17.14
C GLU A 421 -22.12 -15.55 16.24
N ILE A 422 -21.21 -15.74 15.28
CA ILE A 422 -20.80 -14.73 14.30
C ILE A 422 -22.00 -14.29 13.45
N TYR A 423 -22.81 -15.25 12.98
CA TYR A 423 -23.96 -14.98 12.12
C TYR A 423 -25.08 -14.23 12.85
N GLU A 424 -25.38 -14.61 14.08
CA GLU A 424 -26.39 -13.95 14.92
C GLU A 424 -26.02 -12.50 15.21
N GLN A 425 -24.73 -12.25 15.52
CA GLN A 425 -24.24 -10.89 15.72
C GLN A 425 -24.34 -10.07 14.43
N LEU A 426 -24.05 -10.66 13.27
CA LEU A 426 -24.27 -9.97 11.97
C LEU A 426 -25.71 -9.62 11.71
N ARG A 427 -26.66 -10.53 12.02
CA ARG A 427 -28.11 -10.27 11.88
C ARG A 427 -28.56 -9.15 12.82
N LYS A 428 -28.09 -9.13 14.05
CA LYS A 428 -28.35 -8.09 15.04
C LYS A 428 -27.91 -6.73 14.50
N ASN A 429 -26.72 -6.65 13.93
CA ASN A 429 -26.17 -5.42 13.36
C ASN A 429 -26.94 -4.95 12.12
N LYS A 430 -27.33 -5.85 11.21
CA LYS A 430 -28.13 -5.50 10.02
C LYS A 430 -29.51 -4.95 10.37
N LYS A 431 -30.19 -5.53 11.37
CA LYS A 431 -31.50 -5.02 11.83
C LYS A 431 -31.40 -3.61 12.41
N ARG A 432 -30.30 -3.26 13.06
CA ARG A 432 -30.07 -1.91 13.62
C ARG A 432 -29.85 -0.84 12.54
N VAL A 433 -29.16 -1.18 11.45
CA VAL A 433 -28.95 -0.25 10.32
C VAL A 433 -30.26 0.04 9.57
N SER A 434 -31.24 -0.89 9.62
CA SER A 434 -32.53 -0.74 8.96
C SER A 434 -33.61 -0.05 9.81
N LEU A 435 -33.34 0.25 11.08
CA LEU A 435 -34.26 1.03 11.92
C LEU A 435 -33.97 2.53 11.71
N PRO A 436 -35.03 3.36 11.43
CA PRO A 436 -34.85 4.81 11.39
C PRO A 436 -34.35 5.29 12.77
N PRO A 437 -33.58 6.38 12.83
CA PRO A 437 -33.13 6.93 14.12
C PRO A 437 -34.35 7.24 14.97
N ASP A 438 -34.38 6.71 16.20
CA ASP A 438 -35.44 7.01 17.19
C ASP A 438 -35.63 8.52 17.27
N ARG A 439 -36.75 8.99 16.86
CA ARG A 439 -37.23 10.32 17.21
C ARG A 439 -37.52 10.30 18.73
N LYS A 440 -36.48 10.56 19.52
CA LYS A 440 -36.67 10.89 20.93
C LYS A 440 -37.05 12.34 21.04
N GLY A 441 -38.29 12.55 21.44
CA GLY A 441 -38.69 13.68 22.28
C GLY A 441 -39.00 14.97 21.55
N GLU A 442 -40.19 15.04 20.97
CA GLU A 442 -41.02 16.22 21.09
C GLU A 442 -42.29 15.77 21.86
N GLU A 443 -42.21 15.84 23.15
CA GLU A 443 -43.39 15.95 24.02
C GLU A 443 -43.10 16.97 25.11
N ASN A 444 -43.85 18.07 25.00
CA ASN A 444 -44.10 19.16 25.96
C ASN A 444 -43.04 20.24 26.12
#